data_6cbae499a628018246b26125e1231d37
#
_entry.id   6cbae499a628018246b26125e1231d37
#
_cell.length_a   1.000
_cell.length_b   1.000
_cell.length_c   1.000
_cell.angle_alpha   90.00
_cell.angle_beta   90.00
_cell.angle_gamma   90.00
#
_symmetry.space_group_name_H-M   'P 1'
#
loop_
_entity.id
_entity.type
_entity.pdbx_description
1 polymer ?
#
loop_
_entity_poly.entity_id
_entity_poly.type
_entity_poly.pdbx_seq_one_letter_code
_entity_poly.pdbx_strand_id
1 'polypeptide(L)'
;PQYGHWDMYPFGIFDSSVPVGFLMYGFNFSHPQTQAFIIRLMVDEKQQARGYGRFAMNWMIESFRADKRVRAVGISYEPENEVARKLYAKLGFIETGEIYEGEVVAVLKLR
;
A
#
# COMPACT_ATOMS: atom_id res chain seq x y z
N PRO A 1 7.00 10.84 0.67
CA PRO A 1 6.31 11.42 1.82
C PRO A 1 7.03 12.67 2.33
N GLN A 2 6.24 13.60 2.76
CA GLN A 2 6.71 14.96 3.06
C GLN A 2 7.04 15.18 4.55
N TYR A 3 6.92 14.16 5.38
CA TYR A 3 7.10 14.28 6.82
C TYR A 3 8.38 13.61 7.29
N GLY A 4 9.50 14.00 6.72
CA GLY A 4 10.79 13.51 7.14
C GLY A 4 11.21 12.21 6.49
N HIS A 5 12.00 11.44 7.20
CA HIS A 5 12.65 10.26 6.65
C HIS A 5 11.76 9.01 6.74
N TRP A 6 11.75 8.24 5.65
CA TRP A 6 11.04 6.96 5.60
C TRP A 6 12.05 5.85 5.30
N ASP A 7 12.04 4.84 6.13
CA ASP A 7 12.79 3.62 5.87
C ASP A 7 12.01 2.78 4.87
N MET A 8 12.61 2.48 3.72
CA MET A 8 11.95 1.90 2.57
C MET A 8 12.36 0.46 2.36
N TYR A 9 11.41 -0.40 2.02
CA TYR A 9 11.65 -1.83 1.84
C TYR A 9 10.92 -2.37 0.63
N PRO A 10 11.57 -3.24 -0.17
CA PRO A 10 10.89 -3.97 -1.23
C PRO A 10 10.28 -5.26 -0.68
N PHE A 11 9.19 -5.70 -1.31
CA PHE A 11 8.54 -6.96 -0.99
C PHE A 11 8.19 -7.64 -2.30
N GLY A 12 8.84 -8.77 -2.61
CA GLY A 12 8.59 -9.53 -3.82
C GLY A 12 7.35 -10.40 -3.70
N ILE A 13 6.56 -10.45 -4.75
CA ILE A 13 5.37 -11.28 -4.84
C ILE A 13 5.69 -12.44 -5.77
N PHE A 14 5.56 -13.67 -5.27
CA PHE A 14 5.92 -14.87 -6.02
C PHE A 14 4.76 -15.85 -6.03
N ASP A 15 4.59 -16.53 -7.16
CA ASP A 15 3.75 -17.72 -7.24
C ASP A 15 4.70 -18.89 -7.37
N SER A 16 4.86 -19.66 -6.27
CA SER A 16 5.93 -20.64 -6.11
C SER A 16 7.27 -19.93 -6.27
N SER A 17 8.08 -20.26 -7.27
CA SER A 17 9.37 -19.60 -7.51
C SER A 17 9.30 -18.56 -8.64
N VAL A 18 8.11 -18.30 -9.18
CA VAL A 18 7.94 -17.37 -10.31
C VAL A 18 7.59 -15.99 -9.78
N PRO A 19 8.41 -14.95 -10.08
CA PRO A 19 8.07 -13.60 -9.66
C PRO A 19 6.87 -13.10 -10.47
N VAL A 20 5.85 -12.61 -9.76
CA VAL A 20 4.63 -12.10 -10.38
C VAL A 20 4.39 -10.62 -10.10
N GLY A 21 5.17 -10.03 -9.20
CA GLY A 21 5.05 -8.62 -8.90
C GLY A 21 5.92 -8.20 -7.73
N PHE A 22 5.77 -6.95 -7.33
CA PHE A 22 6.44 -6.47 -6.13
C PHE A 22 5.66 -5.31 -5.52
N LEU A 23 5.96 -5.04 -4.25
CA LEU A 23 5.36 -3.96 -3.49
C LEU A 23 6.51 -3.22 -2.79
N MET A 24 6.42 -1.90 -2.78
CA MET A 24 7.38 -1.06 -2.05
C MET A 24 6.65 -0.39 -0.90
N TYR A 25 7.18 -0.50 0.29
CA TYR A 25 6.56 0.09 1.46
C TYR A 25 7.63 0.76 2.34
N GLY A 26 7.18 1.57 3.27
CA GLY A 26 8.09 2.26 4.17
C GLY A 26 7.46 2.56 5.51
N PHE A 27 8.31 2.89 6.47
CA PHE A 27 7.90 3.26 7.82
C PHE A 27 8.44 4.63 8.18
N ASN A 28 7.61 5.39 8.88
CA ASN A 28 8.03 6.57 9.62
C ASN A 28 7.18 6.62 10.89
N PHE A 29 7.70 6.05 11.96
CA PHE A 29 6.93 5.93 13.20
C PHE A 29 6.67 7.28 13.87
N SER A 30 7.38 8.33 13.45
CA SER A 30 7.17 9.69 13.94
C SER A 30 6.09 10.45 13.17
N HIS A 31 5.62 9.91 12.05
CA HIS A 31 4.58 10.59 11.27
C HIS A 31 3.29 10.65 12.10
N PRO A 32 2.63 11.84 12.15
CA PRO A 32 1.49 12.02 13.05
C PRO A 32 0.24 11.24 12.66
N GLN A 33 0.08 10.88 11.39
CA GLN A 33 -1.15 10.28 10.88
C GLN A 33 -0.96 8.87 10.37
N THR A 34 0.10 8.62 9.59
CA THR A 34 0.35 7.31 9.01
C THR A 34 1.80 6.92 9.25
N GLN A 35 2.02 5.81 9.92
CA GLN A 35 3.35 5.33 10.29
C GLN A 35 3.88 4.32 9.28
N ALA A 36 3.02 3.77 8.43
CA ALA A 36 3.40 2.91 7.32
C ALA A 36 2.79 3.47 6.04
N PHE A 37 3.50 3.32 4.94
CA PHE A 37 3.03 3.81 3.65
C PHE A 37 3.40 2.81 2.56
N ILE A 38 2.44 2.50 1.69
CA ILE A 38 2.66 1.65 0.53
C ILE A 38 2.84 2.58 -0.67
N ILE A 39 4.04 2.59 -1.23
CA ILE A 39 4.41 3.54 -2.26
C ILE A 39 4.08 3.02 -3.63
N ARG A 40 4.19 1.69 -3.80
CA ARG A 40 4.00 1.11 -5.11
C ARG A 40 3.61 -0.36 -4.97
N LEU A 41 2.57 -0.73 -5.72
CA LEU A 41 2.19 -2.13 -5.91
C LEU A 41 2.17 -2.38 -7.41
N MET A 42 2.97 -3.33 -7.86
CA MET A 42 3.03 -3.71 -9.28
C MET A 42 2.86 -5.22 -9.40
N VAL A 43 1.96 -5.62 -10.28
CA VAL A 43 1.76 -7.02 -10.65
C VAL A 43 2.06 -7.16 -12.13
N ASP A 44 2.82 -8.19 -12.49
CA ASP A 44 3.14 -8.46 -13.88
C ASP A 44 1.86 -8.49 -14.71
N GLU A 45 1.88 -7.80 -15.85
CA GLU A 45 0.70 -7.64 -16.69
C GLU A 45 0.05 -8.98 -17.03
N LYS A 46 0.88 -10.01 -17.28
CA LYS A 46 0.38 -11.35 -17.60
C LYS A 46 -0.29 -12.04 -16.41
N GLN A 47 -0.05 -11.55 -15.21
CA GLN A 47 -0.55 -12.16 -13.98
C GLN A 47 -1.67 -11.35 -13.32
N GLN A 48 -2.05 -10.23 -13.91
CA GLN A 48 -3.11 -9.40 -13.35
C GLN A 48 -4.45 -10.14 -13.37
N ALA A 49 -5.36 -9.73 -12.51
CA ALA A 49 -6.67 -10.33 -12.34
C ALA A 49 -6.65 -11.74 -11.74
N ARG A 50 -5.51 -12.19 -11.22
CA ARG A 50 -5.42 -13.49 -10.53
C ARG A 50 -5.43 -13.36 -9.01
N GLY A 51 -5.65 -12.16 -8.49
CA GLY A 51 -5.74 -11.93 -7.06
C GLY A 51 -4.40 -11.72 -6.35
N TYR A 52 -3.30 -11.63 -7.08
CA TYR A 52 -1.98 -11.45 -6.44
C TYR A 52 -1.87 -10.12 -5.71
N GLY A 53 -2.38 -9.04 -6.30
CA GLY A 53 -2.35 -7.73 -5.64
C GLY A 53 -3.13 -7.74 -4.34
N ARG A 54 -4.31 -8.33 -4.36
CA ARG A 54 -5.15 -8.43 -3.16
C ARG A 54 -4.50 -9.29 -2.09
N PHE A 55 -3.91 -10.41 -2.50
CA PHE A 55 -3.21 -11.29 -1.58
C PHE A 55 -2.04 -10.56 -0.91
N ALA A 56 -1.21 -9.88 -1.71
CA ALA A 56 -0.06 -9.15 -1.18
C ALA A 56 -0.48 -8.04 -0.24
N MET A 57 -1.52 -7.30 -0.60
CA MET A 57 -2.04 -6.21 0.23
C MET A 57 -2.59 -6.73 1.56
N ASN A 58 -3.36 -7.83 1.52
CA ASN A 58 -3.87 -8.42 2.76
C ASN A 58 -2.73 -8.87 3.67
N TRP A 59 -1.72 -9.52 3.10
CA TRP A 59 -0.58 -9.97 3.87
C TRP A 59 0.16 -8.79 4.50
N MET A 60 0.37 -7.74 3.72
CA MET A 60 1.10 -6.55 4.19
C MET A 60 0.31 -5.83 5.28
N ILE A 61 -0.99 -5.66 5.09
CA ILE A 61 -1.85 -5.01 6.09
C ILE A 61 -1.81 -5.78 7.41
N GLU A 62 -1.87 -7.12 7.37
CA GLU A 62 -1.81 -7.90 8.60
C GLU A 62 -0.45 -7.81 9.27
N SER A 63 0.62 -7.71 8.47
CA SER A 63 1.96 -7.48 9.02
C SER A 63 2.04 -6.12 9.74
N PHE A 64 1.46 -5.08 9.14
CA PHE A 64 1.40 -3.76 9.79
C PHE A 64 0.53 -3.81 11.05
N ARG A 65 -0.58 -4.53 11.00
CA ARG A 65 -1.49 -4.64 12.13
C ARG A 65 -0.82 -5.28 13.35
N ALA A 66 0.10 -6.20 13.11
CA ALA A 66 0.86 -6.86 14.17
C ALA A 66 1.86 -5.92 14.86
N ASP A 67 2.26 -4.85 14.21
CA ASP A 67 3.17 -3.85 14.80
C ASP A 67 2.33 -2.72 15.42
N LYS A 68 2.29 -2.69 16.74
CA LYS A 68 1.45 -1.73 17.47
C LYS A 68 1.86 -0.28 17.28
N ARG A 69 3.06 -0.02 16.76
CA ARG A 69 3.51 1.34 16.43
C ARG A 69 2.81 1.87 15.19
N VAL A 70 2.23 1.00 14.36
CA VAL A 70 1.51 1.40 13.16
C VAL A 70 0.03 1.51 13.50
N ARG A 71 -0.46 2.74 13.53
CA ARG A 71 -1.87 3.02 13.80
C ARG A 71 -2.67 3.17 12.53
N ALA A 72 -2.02 3.58 11.44
CA ALA A 72 -2.66 3.76 10.15
C ALA A 72 -1.67 3.57 9.03
N VAL A 73 -2.17 3.13 7.88
CA VAL A 73 -1.39 2.88 6.67
C VAL A 73 -1.87 3.84 5.58
N GLY A 74 -0.93 4.52 4.93
CA GLY A 74 -1.22 5.38 3.80
C GLY A 74 -0.88 4.70 2.48
N ILE A 75 -1.53 5.12 1.43
CA ILE A 75 -1.26 4.66 0.06
C ILE A 75 -1.62 5.79 -0.89
N SER A 76 -0.97 5.83 -2.06
CA SER A 76 -1.36 6.76 -3.10
C SER A 76 -1.45 6.04 -4.43
N TYR A 77 -2.27 6.57 -5.33
CA TYR A 77 -2.49 5.99 -6.66
C TYR A 77 -3.01 7.05 -7.62
N GLU A 78 -2.81 6.79 -8.90
CA GLU A 78 -3.28 7.72 -9.93
C GLU A 78 -4.81 7.75 -9.94
N PRO A 79 -5.42 8.96 -10.07
CA PRO A 79 -6.88 9.09 -9.99
C PRO A 79 -7.65 8.23 -11.01
N GLU A 80 -7.08 8.04 -12.19
CA GLU A 80 -7.71 7.26 -13.26
C GLU A 80 -7.49 5.76 -13.12
N ASN A 81 -6.73 5.32 -12.14
CA ASN A 81 -6.50 3.88 -11.93
C ASN A 81 -7.67 3.26 -11.18
N GLU A 82 -8.73 2.93 -11.92
CA GLU A 82 -9.94 2.38 -11.33
C GLU A 82 -9.75 1.02 -10.69
N VAL A 83 -8.84 0.21 -11.23
CA VAL A 83 -8.56 -1.11 -10.65
C VAL A 83 -7.98 -0.96 -9.25
N ALA A 84 -7.00 -0.08 -9.10
CA ALA A 84 -6.39 0.21 -7.80
C ALA A 84 -7.40 0.82 -6.84
N ARG A 85 -8.18 1.79 -7.30
CA ARG A 85 -9.18 2.45 -6.47
C ARG A 85 -10.17 1.46 -5.88
N LYS A 86 -10.69 0.56 -6.71
CA LYS A 86 -11.65 -0.44 -6.25
C LYS A 86 -11.03 -1.43 -5.29
N LEU A 87 -9.80 -1.85 -5.57
CA LEU A 87 -9.09 -2.79 -4.68
C LEU A 87 -8.89 -2.17 -3.30
N TYR A 88 -8.36 -0.95 -3.25
CA TYR A 88 -8.05 -0.31 -1.97
C TYR A 88 -9.31 0.05 -1.20
N ALA A 89 -10.38 0.46 -1.89
CA ALA A 89 -11.66 0.70 -1.24
C ALA A 89 -12.21 -0.58 -0.59
N LYS A 90 -12.10 -1.71 -1.27
CA LYS A 90 -12.54 -2.99 -0.71
C LYS A 90 -11.73 -3.40 0.52
N LEU A 91 -10.47 -3.00 0.58
CA LEU A 91 -9.62 -3.29 1.74
C LEU A 91 -9.88 -2.33 2.90
N GLY A 92 -10.67 -1.29 2.70
CA GLY A 92 -11.03 -0.36 3.75
C GLY A 92 -10.31 0.98 3.70
N PHE A 93 -9.48 1.22 2.70
CA PHE A 93 -8.82 2.52 2.53
C PHE A 93 -9.85 3.58 2.17
N ILE A 94 -9.71 4.75 2.78
CA ILE A 94 -10.61 5.89 2.55
C ILE A 94 -9.78 7.04 2.00
N GLU A 95 -10.21 7.60 0.87
CA GLU A 95 -9.54 8.75 0.26
C GLU A 95 -9.65 9.95 1.19
N THR A 96 -8.54 10.66 1.37
CA THR A 96 -8.46 11.77 2.33
C THR A 96 -8.79 13.13 1.71
N GLY A 97 -8.85 13.20 0.39
CA GLY A 97 -8.97 14.47 -0.33
C GLY A 97 -7.62 15.10 -0.65
N GLU A 98 -6.56 14.58 -0.09
CA GLU A 98 -5.21 15.05 -0.36
C GLU A 98 -4.72 14.52 -1.70
N ILE A 99 -4.00 15.37 -2.45
CA ILE A 99 -3.32 14.98 -3.69
C ILE A 99 -1.84 15.20 -3.46
N TYR A 100 -1.03 14.16 -3.69
CA TYR A 100 0.42 14.23 -3.52
C TYR A 100 1.07 13.82 -4.83
N GLU A 101 1.81 14.74 -5.44
CA GLU A 101 2.48 14.52 -6.73
C GLU A 101 1.53 13.94 -7.78
N GLY A 102 0.30 14.46 -7.83
CA GLY A 102 -0.70 14.04 -8.80
C GLY A 102 -1.45 12.77 -8.43
N GLU A 103 -1.14 12.17 -7.29
CA GLU A 103 -1.80 10.94 -6.86
C GLU A 103 -2.79 11.20 -5.73
N VAL A 104 -3.87 10.46 -5.75
CA VAL A 104 -4.87 10.47 -4.67
C VAL A 104 -4.30 9.72 -3.48
N VAL A 105 -4.45 10.29 -2.29
CA VAL A 105 -4.00 9.67 -1.04
C VAL A 105 -5.20 9.03 -0.34
N ALA A 106 -5.00 7.81 0.15
CA ALA A 106 -6.01 7.09 0.92
C ALA A 106 -5.36 6.51 2.18
N VAL A 107 -6.15 6.32 3.21
CA VAL A 107 -5.66 5.87 4.52
C VAL A 107 -6.54 4.75 5.06
N LEU A 108 -5.89 3.75 5.63
CA LEU A 108 -6.54 2.67 6.36
C LEU A 108 -6.14 2.77 7.82
N LYS A 109 -7.11 3.00 8.69
CA LYS A 109 -6.88 2.99 10.14
C LYS A 109 -6.88 1.55 10.65
N LEU A 110 -5.85 1.20 11.39
CA LEU A 110 -5.72 -0.14 11.96
C LEU A 110 -6.23 -0.22 13.39
N ARG A 111 -6.33 0.93 14.07
CA ARG A 111 -6.76 0.98 15.47
C ARG A 111 -7.46 2.29 15.78
#